data_cd8d380c2cb489d2aa208f5a6eb89d96
#
_entry.id   cd8d380c2cb489d2aa208f5a6eb89d96
#
_cell.length_a   1.000
_cell.length_b   1.000
_cell.length_c   1.000
_cell.angle_alpha   90.00
_cell.angle_beta   90.00
_cell.angle_gamma   90.00
#
_symmetry.space_group_name_H-M   'P 1'
#
loop_
_entity.id
_entity.type
_entity.pdbx_description
1 polymer ?
#
loop_
_entity_poly.entity_id
_entity_poly.type
_entity_poly.pdbx_seq_one_letter_code
_entity_poly.pdbx_strand_id
1 'polypeptide(L)'
;IEVTLSAEAGEHLLLDATIVGSQNKEKLCNFSKEYLFNHKTDTTVILATHQLTPKLWSPVSPVLYDLTLKAGKQTFQKRIGFRKFEMHNGVFYLNDKPIYLRGNAINPPERGIPEQLEQSKDFARDYVRYMKSLHINIIRIPDNQNWMDVCDEEGMMIFAGRYGRPKHATKTAPPTDFELSLKTYKEIDLGPFTSHPSVVIYILSNEMPYEGKVGDLYRDFLTRMYQELKKWDSTRLYICNAGYGLGKSADIYDVHRYWGWYYNSFLTYLNMRDKAMWQNPGKVQPITFTECVGNYTGIDGRFNLCSRTKQPGSQKCWTGHLPDAEQAEAAMAYQAFVLKNATELFRRLRSQNDCLAGTMPFTIVFHHWDGVSSFAEMKPKPVARQYQLSYQPILLSWENWQSQVYAGKKLSVVAHVVNDDDYGNGLSNARLHWWIEHEGKKVI
;
A
#
# COMPACT_ATOMS: atom_id res chain seq x y z
N ILE A 1 -21.43 -2.19 -16.50
CA ILE A 1 -21.85 -3.08 -15.39
C ILE A 1 -22.11 -4.43 -16.03
N GLU A 2 -21.43 -5.46 -15.55
CA GLU A 2 -21.66 -6.84 -15.92
C GLU A 2 -22.63 -7.45 -14.92
N VAL A 3 -23.68 -8.11 -15.40
CA VAL A 3 -24.70 -8.74 -14.57
C VAL A 3 -24.85 -10.19 -15.04
N THR A 4 -24.54 -11.13 -14.17
CA THR A 4 -24.79 -12.54 -14.43
C THR A 4 -26.20 -12.89 -13.98
N LEU A 5 -26.98 -13.49 -14.88
CA LEU A 5 -28.39 -13.82 -14.71
C LEU A 5 -28.60 -15.31 -14.94
N SER A 6 -29.43 -15.91 -14.06
CA SER A 6 -30.08 -17.20 -14.34
C SER A 6 -31.53 -16.92 -14.70
N ALA A 7 -31.97 -17.38 -15.85
CA ALA A 7 -33.33 -17.14 -16.35
C ALA A 7 -33.97 -18.41 -16.93
N GLU A 8 -35.28 -18.56 -16.76
CA GLU A 8 -36.06 -19.65 -17.34
C GLU A 8 -36.55 -19.25 -18.74
N ALA A 9 -36.96 -20.27 -19.52
CA ALA A 9 -37.50 -20.03 -20.85
C ALA A 9 -38.83 -19.25 -20.80
N GLY A 10 -38.94 -18.19 -21.62
CA GLY A 10 -40.10 -17.32 -21.66
C GLY A 10 -40.08 -16.20 -20.61
N GLU A 11 -39.03 -16.10 -19.80
CA GLU A 11 -38.88 -15.06 -18.79
C GLU A 11 -38.53 -13.71 -19.42
N HIS A 12 -39.31 -12.67 -19.02
CA HIS A 12 -39.03 -11.28 -19.33
C HIS A 12 -38.38 -10.64 -18.10
N LEU A 13 -37.21 -10.07 -18.29
CA LEU A 13 -36.49 -9.41 -17.21
C LEU A 13 -36.13 -7.97 -17.60
N LEU A 14 -36.66 -7.03 -16.83
CA LEU A 14 -36.25 -5.64 -16.90
C LEU A 14 -35.10 -5.42 -15.94
N LEU A 15 -33.95 -4.97 -16.47
CA LEU A 15 -32.81 -4.53 -15.69
C LEU A 15 -32.76 -3.00 -15.67
N ASP A 16 -32.92 -2.45 -14.47
CA ASP A 16 -32.77 -1.01 -14.22
C ASP A 16 -31.54 -0.76 -13.37
N ALA A 17 -30.65 0.11 -13.85
CA ALA A 17 -29.51 0.54 -13.07
C ALA A 17 -29.51 2.06 -12.90
N THR A 18 -29.31 2.50 -11.67
CA THR A 18 -29.22 3.90 -11.31
C THR A 18 -27.94 4.15 -10.53
N ILE A 19 -27.20 5.20 -10.90
CA ILE A 19 -26.00 5.65 -10.18
C ILE A 19 -26.24 7.09 -9.72
N VAL A 20 -26.10 7.31 -8.41
CA VAL A 20 -26.23 8.62 -7.77
C VAL A 20 -25.02 8.93 -6.92
N GLY A 21 -24.64 10.18 -6.79
CA GLY A 21 -23.60 10.60 -5.85
C GLY A 21 -23.97 10.23 -4.42
N SER A 22 -23.08 9.58 -3.68
CA SER A 22 -23.40 9.08 -2.33
C SER A 22 -23.71 10.21 -1.35
N GLN A 23 -23.03 11.35 -1.48
CA GLN A 23 -23.20 12.50 -0.59
C GLN A 23 -24.31 13.45 -1.06
N ASN A 24 -24.26 13.91 -2.31
CA ASN A 24 -25.15 14.94 -2.86
C ASN A 24 -26.43 14.39 -3.47
N LYS A 25 -26.55 13.05 -3.60
CA LYS A 25 -27.69 12.36 -4.24
C LYS A 25 -27.96 12.80 -5.69
N GLU A 26 -27.03 13.50 -6.29
CA GLU A 26 -27.12 13.90 -7.69
C GLU A 26 -27.04 12.66 -8.59
N LYS A 27 -27.99 12.60 -9.53
CA LYS A 27 -28.09 11.47 -10.45
C LYS A 27 -27.00 11.57 -11.53
N LEU A 28 -26.11 10.59 -11.57
CA LEU A 28 -25.09 10.50 -12.59
C LEU A 28 -25.65 9.85 -13.86
N CYS A 29 -26.35 8.75 -13.70
CA CYS A 29 -27.02 8.09 -14.84
C CYS A 29 -28.17 7.20 -14.37
N ASN A 30 -29.02 6.88 -15.32
CA ASN A 30 -30.05 5.86 -15.23
C ASN A 30 -30.15 5.16 -16.58
N PHE A 31 -30.19 3.86 -16.59
CA PHE A 31 -30.45 3.11 -17.80
C PHE A 31 -31.24 1.84 -17.49
N SER A 32 -32.01 1.46 -18.48
CA SER A 32 -32.96 0.35 -18.38
C SER A 32 -32.82 -0.47 -19.65
N LYS A 33 -32.83 -1.78 -19.52
CA LYS A 33 -32.82 -2.69 -20.66
C LYS A 33 -33.65 -3.93 -20.36
N GLU A 34 -34.52 -4.25 -21.31
CA GLU A 34 -35.37 -5.43 -21.25
C GLU A 34 -34.70 -6.61 -21.97
N TYR A 35 -34.80 -7.77 -21.37
CA TYR A 35 -34.31 -9.04 -21.91
C TYR A 35 -35.43 -10.06 -21.96
N LEU A 36 -35.54 -10.75 -23.07
CA LEU A 36 -36.42 -11.90 -23.26
C LEU A 36 -35.54 -13.17 -23.42
N PHE A 37 -35.78 -14.16 -22.58
CA PHE A 37 -35.05 -15.43 -22.60
C PHE A 37 -35.84 -16.50 -23.27
N ASN A 38 -35.45 -16.94 -24.46
CA ASN A 38 -36.16 -17.96 -25.24
C ASN A 38 -35.91 -19.40 -24.72
N HIS A 39 -34.91 -19.60 -23.89
CA HIS A 39 -34.55 -20.87 -23.29
C HIS A 39 -33.91 -20.62 -21.91
N LYS A 40 -33.95 -21.68 -21.07
CA LYS A 40 -33.23 -21.61 -19.79
C LYS A 40 -31.75 -21.37 -20.02
N THR A 41 -31.20 -20.38 -19.35
CA THR A 41 -29.80 -19.98 -19.53
C THR A 41 -29.23 -19.32 -18.29
N ASP A 42 -27.92 -19.53 -18.10
CA ASP A 42 -27.08 -18.72 -17.28
C ASP A 42 -26.25 -17.85 -18.22
N THR A 43 -26.42 -16.55 -18.14
CA THR A 43 -25.76 -15.62 -19.06
C THR A 43 -25.27 -14.36 -18.36
N THR A 44 -24.23 -13.78 -18.91
CA THR A 44 -23.74 -12.47 -18.45
C THR A 44 -24.16 -11.41 -19.46
N VAL A 45 -24.87 -10.40 -19.00
CA VAL A 45 -25.27 -9.26 -19.80
C VAL A 45 -24.46 -8.03 -19.39
N ILE A 46 -24.17 -7.19 -20.37
CA ILE A 46 -23.44 -5.95 -20.15
C ILE A 46 -24.43 -4.79 -20.24
N LEU A 47 -24.55 -4.05 -19.14
CA LEU A 47 -25.22 -2.76 -19.13
C LEU A 47 -24.18 -1.68 -19.37
N ALA A 48 -24.21 -1.07 -20.56
CA ALA A 48 -23.32 0.01 -20.93
C ALA A 48 -24.11 1.27 -21.27
N THR A 49 -23.57 2.42 -20.92
CA THR A 49 -24.09 3.72 -21.32
C THR A 49 -22.99 4.52 -22.00
N HIS A 50 -23.40 5.46 -22.85
CA HIS A 50 -22.47 6.36 -23.52
C HIS A 50 -22.02 7.46 -22.57
N GLN A 51 -20.72 7.66 -22.51
CA GLN A 51 -20.01 8.76 -21.87
C GLN A 51 -20.56 9.24 -20.51
N LEU A 52 -20.12 8.57 -19.44
CA LEU A 52 -20.22 9.14 -18.12
C LEU A 52 -19.03 10.07 -17.86
N THR A 53 -19.30 11.19 -17.20
CA THR A 53 -18.28 12.12 -16.70
C THR A 53 -18.31 12.16 -15.17
N PRO A 54 -17.98 11.06 -14.49
CA PRO A 54 -18.00 11.04 -13.04
C PRO A 54 -16.85 11.87 -12.48
N LYS A 55 -17.06 12.44 -11.29
CA LYS A 55 -15.94 12.93 -10.49
C LYS A 55 -15.14 11.72 -10.02
N LEU A 56 -13.82 11.77 -10.24
CA LEU A 56 -12.95 10.64 -9.95
C LEU A 56 -12.59 10.60 -8.46
N TRP A 57 -12.51 9.39 -7.92
CA TRP A 57 -12.03 9.11 -6.58
C TRP A 57 -10.51 9.29 -6.49
N SER A 58 -10.04 9.93 -5.42
CA SER A 58 -8.62 10.02 -5.07
C SER A 58 -8.45 10.20 -3.55
N PRO A 59 -7.24 10.04 -2.99
CA PRO A 59 -6.97 10.29 -1.57
C PRO A 59 -7.36 11.69 -1.09
N VAL A 60 -7.30 12.68 -1.96
CA VAL A 60 -7.64 14.07 -1.66
C VAL A 60 -9.08 14.45 -2.03
N SER A 61 -9.77 13.59 -2.78
CA SER A 61 -11.16 13.78 -3.20
C SER A 61 -11.85 12.42 -3.31
N PRO A 62 -12.27 11.81 -2.18
CA PRO A 62 -12.83 10.46 -2.14
C PRO A 62 -14.31 10.45 -2.56
N VAL A 63 -14.59 10.79 -3.81
CA VAL A 63 -15.96 10.83 -4.33
C VAL A 63 -16.48 9.43 -4.59
N LEU A 64 -17.63 9.13 -4.02
CA LEU A 64 -18.30 7.84 -4.10
C LEU A 64 -19.73 7.99 -4.67
N TYR A 65 -20.23 6.90 -5.23
CA TYR A 65 -21.53 6.78 -5.85
C TYR A 65 -22.25 5.55 -5.32
N ASP A 66 -23.57 5.65 -5.19
CA ASP A 66 -24.43 4.53 -4.86
C ASP A 66 -25.01 3.97 -6.18
N LEU A 67 -24.66 2.76 -6.52
CA LEU A 67 -25.23 1.97 -7.61
C LEU A 67 -26.40 1.18 -7.06
N THR A 68 -27.58 1.35 -7.66
CA THR A 68 -28.73 0.48 -7.44
C THR A 68 -29.05 -0.25 -8.74
N LEU A 69 -29.07 -1.58 -8.69
CA LEU A 69 -29.48 -2.44 -9.79
C LEU A 69 -30.76 -3.17 -9.38
N LYS A 70 -31.79 -3.08 -10.21
CA LYS A 70 -33.03 -3.84 -10.07
C LYS A 70 -33.14 -4.86 -11.20
N ALA A 71 -33.49 -6.09 -10.85
CA ALA A 71 -33.70 -7.20 -11.76
C ALA A 71 -35.00 -7.89 -11.36
N GLY A 72 -36.11 -7.57 -12.03
CA GLY A 72 -37.42 -8.00 -11.63
C GLY A 72 -37.76 -7.59 -10.19
N LYS A 73 -37.94 -8.55 -9.29
CA LYS A 73 -38.20 -8.29 -7.85
C LYS A 73 -36.93 -8.12 -7.01
N GLN A 74 -35.77 -8.39 -7.56
CA GLN A 74 -34.49 -8.31 -6.84
C GLN A 74 -33.92 -6.90 -6.94
N THR A 75 -33.30 -6.46 -5.85
CA THR A 75 -32.59 -5.17 -5.80
C THR A 75 -31.23 -5.38 -5.18
N PHE A 76 -30.20 -4.93 -5.87
CA PHE A 76 -28.81 -4.94 -5.42
C PHE A 76 -28.35 -3.50 -5.25
N GLN A 77 -27.65 -3.24 -4.17
CA GLN A 77 -27.05 -1.95 -3.90
C GLN A 77 -25.57 -2.10 -3.62
N LYS A 78 -24.77 -1.25 -4.22
CA LYS A 78 -23.33 -1.25 -4.02
C LYS A 78 -22.82 0.18 -4.07
N ARG A 79 -21.93 0.53 -3.14
CA ARG A 79 -21.16 1.76 -3.23
C ARG A 79 -19.96 1.51 -4.14
N ILE A 80 -19.68 2.45 -5.02
CA ILE A 80 -18.60 2.38 -6.02
C ILE A 80 -17.89 3.73 -6.12
N GLY A 81 -16.69 3.70 -6.69
CA GLY A 81 -15.97 4.91 -7.08
C GLY A 81 -15.32 4.72 -8.44
N PHE A 82 -15.10 5.82 -9.14
CA PHE A 82 -14.43 5.83 -10.44
C PHE A 82 -13.02 6.36 -10.26
N ARG A 83 -12.03 5.62 -10.69
CA ARG A 83 -10.63 6.05 -10.72
C ARG A 83 -9.87 5.31 -11.81
N LYS A 84 -8.75 5.85 -12.19
CA LYS A 84 -7.77 5.24 -13.10
C LYS A 84 -6.45 5.14 -12.34
N PHE A 85 -5.93 3.92 -12.15
CA PHE A 85 -4.63 3.70 -11.52
C PHE A 85 -3.76 2.87 -12.45
N GLU A 86 -2.69 3.46 -12.94
CA GLU A 86 -1.85 2.91 -14.00
C GLU A 86 -0.37 3.11 -13.67
N MET A 87 0.47 2.50 -14.49
CA MET A 87 1.91 2.74 -14.48
C MET A 87 2.43 2.96 -15.90
N HIS A 88 3.32 3.92 -16.04
CA HIS A 88 4.03 4.22 -17.28
C HIS A 88 5.49 4.53 -16.96
N ASN A 89 6.41 3.84 -17.64
CA ASN A 89 7.85 4.08 -17.51
C ASN A 89 8.34 4.11 -16.04
N GLY A 90 7.86 3.18 -15.23
CA GLY A 90 8.26 3.06 -13.82
C GLY A 90 7.61 4.05 -12.85
N VAL A 91 6.64 4.84 -13.29
CA VAL A 91 5.91 5.82 -12.48
C VAL A 91 4.45 5.40 -12.34
N PHE A 92 3.88 5.51 -11.14
CA PHE A 92 2.44 5.37 -10.94
C PHE A 92 1.69 6.64 -11.29
N TYR A 93 0.50 6.46 -11.84
CA TYR A 93 -0.45 7.53 -12.12
C TYR A 93 -1.81 7.22 -11.53
N LEU A 94 -2.36 8.19 -10.82
CA LEU A 94 -3.74 8.17 -10.34
C LEU A 94 -4.51 9.29 -11.06
N ASN A 95 -5.51 8.92 -11.86
CA ASN A 95 -6.30 9.88 -12.64
C ASN A 95 -5.42 10.78 -13.50
N ASP A 96 -4.48 10.17 -14.23
CA ASP A 96 -3.51 10.80 -15.12
C ASP A 96 -2.47 11.72 -14.46
N LYS A 97 -2.43 11.74 -13.11
CA LYS A 97 -1.43 12.50 -12.33
C LYS A 97 -0.43 11.56 -11.69
N PRO A 98 0.87 11.88 -11.74
CA PRO A 98 1.89 11.06 -11.10
C PRO A 98 1.68 11.02 -9.58
N ILE A 99 1.87 9.86 -8.98
CA ILE A 99 1.74 9.67 -7.54
C ILE A 99 2.88 8.81 -7.00
N TYR A 100 3.41 9.20 -5.84
CA TYR A 100 4.36 8.40 -5.08
C TYR A 100 3.65 7.72 -3.91
N LEU A 101 3.87 6.42 -3.72
CA LEU A 101 3.23 5.68 -2.64
C LEU A 101 4.01 5.83 -1.34
N ARG A 102 3.40 6.53 -0.38
CA ARG A 102 3.89 6.72 0.98
C ARG A 102 3.05 5.86 1.91
N GLY A 103 3.55 4.68 2.25
CA GLY A 103 2.73 3.67 2.90
C GLY A 103 3.17 3.23 4.30
N ASN A 104 2.32 2.43 4.90
CA ASN A 104 2.63 1.58 6.05
C ASN A 104 2.09 0.17 5.75
N ALA A 105 2.92 -0.84 5.97
CA ALA A 105 2.66 -2.20 5.51
C ALA A 105 2.35 -3.20 6.63
N ILE A 106 2.21 -2.76 7.88
CA ILE A 106 1.91 -3.71 8.95
C ILE A 106 0.49 -4.26 8.80
N ASN A 107 0.33 -5.57 8.98
CA ASN A 107 -0.95 -6.26 8.84
C ASN A 107 -1.14 -7.31 9.96
N PRO A 108 -2.25 -7.31 10.68
CA PRO A 108 -3.30 -6.28 10.68
C PRO A 108 -2.72 -4.91 11.06
N PRO A 109 -3.47 -3.79 10.99
CA PRO A 109 -2.90 -2.44 11.13
C PRO A 109 -1.88 -2.29 12.25
N GLU A 110 -2.12 -2.98 13.36
CA GLU A 110 -1.14 -3.20 14.40
C GLU A 110 -1.36 -4.60 14.98
N ARG A 111 -0.31 -5.40 15.08
CA ARG A 111 -0.42 -6.75 15.66
C ARG A 111 -0.82 -6.67 17.13
N GLY A 112 -1.86 -7.43 17.49
CA GLY A 112 -2.37 -7.51 18.84
C GLY A 112 -3.53 -6.58 19.15
N ILE A 113 -4.06 -5.85 18.17
CA ILE A 113 -5.34 -5.13 18.33
C ILE A 113 -6.41 -6.13 18.75
N PRO A 114 -7.18 -5.82 19.82
CA PRO A 114 -8.33 -6.64 20.18
C PRO A 114 -9.34 -6.76 19.04
N GLU A 115 -9.87 -7.95 18.82
CA GLU A 115 -10.76 -8.25 17.69
C GLU A 115 -11.96 -7.31 17.62
N GLN A 116 -12.56 -6.96 18.76
CA GLN A 116 -13.68 -6.03 18.81
C GLN A 116 -13.33 -4.63 18.27
N LEU A 117 -12.11 -4.16 18.44
CA LEU A 117 -11.64 -2.90 17.87
C LEU A 117 -11.35 -3.06 16.38
N GLU A 118 -10.74 -4.16 15.97
CA GLU A 118 -10.46 -4.45 14.57
C GLU A 118 -11.76 -4.55 13.74
N GLN A 119 -12.86 -5.04 14.33
CA GLN A 119 -14.18 -5.07 13.70
C GLN A 119 -14.93 -3.73 13.77
N SER A 120 -14.45 -2.75 14.51
CA SER A 120 -15.13 -1.47 14.68
C SER A 120 -14.89 -0.55 13.49
N LYS A 121 -15.96 -0.09 12.85
CA LYS A 121 -15.90 0.91 11.76
C LYS A 121 -15.38 2.26 12.27
N ASP A 122 -15.72 2.65 13.49
CA ASP A 122 -15.26 3.91 14.08
C ASP A 122 -13.77 3.86 14.39
N PHE A 123 -13.28 2.74 14.95
CA PHE A 123 -11.85 2.54 15.15
C PHE A 123 -11.09 2.58 13.81
N ALA A 124 -11.59 1.91 12.78
CA ALA A 124 -11.00 1.92 11.44
C ALA A 124 -10.92 3.35 10.89
N ARG A 125 -11.97 4.16 11.08
CA ARG A 125 -12.02 5.55 10.61
C ARG A 125 -10.99 6.42 11.32
N ASP A 126 -10.92 6.33 12.62
CA ASP A 126 -9.96 7.12 13.41
C ASP A 126 -8.52 6.71 13.09
N TYR A 127 -8.27 5.40 12.92
CA TYR A 127 -6.97 4.89 12.49
C TYR A 127 -6.58 5.42 11.11
N VAL A 128 -7.47 5.34 10.13
CA VAL A 128 -7.22 5.82 8.75
C VAL A 128 -6.96 7.33 8.74
N ARG A 129 -7.76 8.11 9.47
CA ARG A 129 -7.54 9.56 9.61
C ARG A 129 -6.19 9.88 10.25
N TYR A 130 -5.83 9.12 11.27
CA TYR A 130 -4.51 9.27 11.88
C TYR A 130 -3.38 8.96 10.91
N MET A 131 -3.46 7.86 10.14
CA MET A 131 -2.46 7.55 9.11
C MET A 131 -2.37 8.66 8.05
N LYS A 132 -3.49 9.23 7.63
CA LYS A 132 -3.50 10.40 6.72
C LYS A 132 -2.83 11.63 7.35
N SER A 133 -2.99 11.86 8.65
CA SER A 133 -2.30 12.95 9.35
C SER A 133 -0.76 12.79 9.39
N LEU A 134 -0.29 11.56 9.20
CA LEU A 134 1.13 11.22 9.01
C LEU A 134 1.57 11.32 7.54
N HIS A 135 0.72 11.81 6.64
CA HIS A 135 0.92 11.88 5.20
C HIS A 135 1.07 10.51 4.50
N ILE A 136 0.55 9.46 5.13
CA ILE A 136 0.44 8.14 4.52
C ILE A 136 -0.74 8.15 3.55
N ASN A 137 -0.54 7.65 2.33
CA ASN A 137 -1.56 7.59 1.29
C ASN A 137 -1.94 6.17 0.84
N ILE A 138 -1.23 5.16 1.34
CA ILE A 138 -1.52 3.75 1.07
C ILE A 138 -1.22 2.88 2.29
N ILE A 139 -2.11 1.95 2.62
CA ILE A 139 -1.93 1.03 3.76
C ILE A 139 -2.31 -0.41 3.41
N ARG A 140 -1.84 -1.30 4.23
CA ARG A 140 -2.35 -2.66 4.41
C ARG A 140 -3.44 -2.65 5.46
N ILE A 141 -4.51 -3.38 5.23
CA ILE A 141 -5.67 -3.44 6.16
C ILE A 141 -5.99 -4.88 6.52
N PRO A 142 -6.77 -5.11 7.60
CA PRO A 142 -7.46 -6.38 7.81
C PRO A 142 -8.39 -6.71 6.64
N ASP A 143 -8.56 -7.99 6.34
CA ASP A 143 -9.51 -8.46 5.35
C ASP A 143 -10.93 -8.37 5.91
N ASN A 144 -11.48 -7.16 5.89
CA ASN A 144 -12.72 -6.81 6.57
C ASN A 144 -13.41 -5.65 5.86
N GLN A 145 -14.71 -5.80 5.62
CA GLN A 145 -15.52 -4.85 4.86
C GLN A 145 -15.54 -3.45 5.49
N ASN A 146 -15.55 -3.35 6.83
CA ASN A 146 -15.56 -2.06 7.50
C ASN A 146 -14.32 -1.22 7.18
N TRP A 147 -13.14 -1.86 7.13
CA TRP A 147 -11.90 -1.19 6.77
C TRP A 147 -11.88 -0.75 5.31
N MET A 148 -12.38 -1.58 4.40
CA MET A 148 -12.47 -1.24 2.98
C MET A 148 -13.41 -0.06 2.75
N ASP A 149 -14.61 -0.09 3.36
CA ASP A 149 -15.57 1.01 3.28
C ASP A 149 -14.99 2.32 3.81
N VAL A 150 -14.30 2.26 4.94
CA VAL A 150 -13.66 3.44 5.55
C VAL A 150 -12.55 3.98 4.66
N CYS A 151 -11.71 3.13 4.08
CA CYS A 151 -10.67 3.57 3.16
C CYS A 151 -11.25 4.23 1.91
N ASP A 152 -12.36 3.72 1.39
CA ASP A 152 -13.10 4.35 0.30
C ASP A 152 -13.63 5.74 0.71
N GLU A 153 -14.24 5.84 1.89
CA GLU A 153 -14.86 7.07 2.43
C GLU A 153 -13.82 8.15 2.78
N GLU A 154 -12.71 7.75 3.38
CA GLU A 154 -11.68 8.68 3.87
C GLU A 154 -10.57 8.95 2.85
N GLY A 155 -10.56 8.25 1.71
CA GLY A 155 -9.53 8.42 0.69
C GLY A 155 -8.17 7.85 1.10
N MET A 156 -8.11 6.58 1.46
CA MET A 156 -6.88 5.86 1.73
C MET A 156 -6.71 4.74 0.72
N MET A 157 -5.64 4.74 -0.05
CA MET A 157 -5.35 3.64 -0.96
C MET A 157 -4.99 2.37 -0.19
N ILE A 158 -5.26 1.23 -0.82
CA ILE A 158 -5.02 -0.09 -0.25
C ILE A 158 -4.21 -0.93 -1.23
N PHE A 159 -3.23 -1.66 -0.72
CA PHE A 159 -2.70 -2.84 -1.37
C PHE A 159 -3.18 -4.07 -0.61
N ALA A 160 -3.82 -5.01 -1.32
CA ALA A 160 -4.58 -6.09 -0.74
C ALA A 160 -4.36 -7.41 -1.46
N GLY A 161 -4.71 -8.51 -0.82
CA GLY A 161 -4.66 -9.85 -1.40
C GLY A 161 -3.93 -10.85 -0.52
N ARG A 162 -3.16 -11.72 -1.14
CA ARG A 162 -2.55 -12.86 -0.46
C ARG A 162 -1.19 -12.54 0.16
N TYR A 163 -1.18 -12.20 1.44
CA TYR A 163 0.06 -11.95 2.21
C TYR A 163 0.70 -13.24 2.75
N GLY A 164 0.86 -14.22 1.90
CA GLY A 164 1.42 -15.50 2.27
C GLY A 164 1.53 -16.39 1.04
N ARG A 165 1.60 -17.69 1.28
CA ARG A 165 1.59 -18.67 0.18
C ARG A 165 0.22 -18.71 -0.47
N PRO A 166 0.15 -18.97 -1.79
CA PRO A 166 -1.08 -19.36 -2.44
C PRO A 166 -1.77 -20.49 -1.67
N LYS A 167 -3.09 -20.51 -1.60
CA LYS A 167 -3.83 -21.57 -0.95
C LYS A 167 -3.46 -22.92 -1.58
N HIS A 168 -3.25 -23.94 -0.77
CA HIS A 168 -2.79 -25.28 -1.17
C HIS A 168 -1.31 -25.36 -1.64
N ALA A 169 -0.56 -24.27 -1.64
CA ALA A 169 0.89 -24.33 -1.88
C ALA A 169 1.65 -24.90 -0.68
N THR A 170 2.80 -25.52 -0.94
CA THR A 170 3.75 -25.97 0.08
C THR A 170 4.99 -25.07 0.09
N LYS A 171 5.97 -25.36 0.94
CA LYS A 171 7.26 -24.66 0.90
C LYS A 171 8.08 -24.99 -0.35
N THR A 172 7.81 -26.11 -1.01
CA THR A 172 8.60 -26.69 -2.09
C THR A 172 7.89 -26.75 -3.42
N ALA A 173 6.57 -26.43 -3.45
CA ALA A 173 5.78 -26.46 -4.68
C ALA A 173 4.58 -25.50 -4.63
N PRO A 174 4.26 -24.82 -5.76
CA PRO A 174 2.99 -24.15 -5.93
C PRO A 174 1.81 -25.15 -5.95
N PRO A 175 0.54 -24.67 -5.93
CA PRO A 175 -0.62 -25.53 -6.10
C PRO A 175 -0.56 -26.30 -7.42
N THR A 176 -0.99 -27.56 -7.41
CA THR A 176 -1.03 -28.42 -8.60
C THR A 176 -2.29 -28.19 -9.46
N ASP A 177 -3.40 -27.83 -8.83
CA ASP A 177 -4.65 -27.50 -9.52
C ASP A 177 -4.72 -25.99 -9.77
N PHE A 178 -4.41 -25.62 -11.01
CA PHE A 178 -4.39 -24.22 -11.43
C PHE A 178 -5.80 -23.62 -11.49
N GLU A 179 -6.78 -24.34 -12.00
CA GLU A 179 -8.15 -23.84 -12.19
C GLU A 179 -8.84 -23.59 -10.82
N LEU A 180 -8.66 -24.51 -9.87
CA LEU A 180 -9.12 -24.32 -8.51
C LEU A 180 -8.43 -23.12 -7.86
N SER A 181 -7.13 -22.93 -8.10
CA SER A 181 -6.39 -21.79 -7.59
C SER A 181 -6.88 -20.49 -8.19
N LEU A 182 -7.11 -20.45 -9.50
CA LEU A 182 -7.63 -19.26 -10.20
C LEU A 182 -9.04 -18.89 -9.68
N LYS A 183 -9.89 -19.88 -9.48
CA LYS A 183 -11.22 -19.69 -8.86
C LYS A 183 -11.08 -19.12 -7.45
N THR A 184 -10.18 -19.69 -6.64
CA THR A 184 -9.91 -19.21 -5.27
C THR A 184 -9.46 -17.76 -5.26
N TYR A 185 -8.53 -17.35 -6.14
CA TYR A 185 -8.12 -15.96 -6.25
C TYR A 185 -9.28 -15.04 -6.64
N LYS A 186 -10.07 -15.41 -7.64
CA LYS A 186 -11.19 -14.59 -8.13
C LYS A 186 -12.32 -14.43 -7.12
N GLU A 187 -12.66 -15.47 -6.39
CA GLU A 187 -13.84 -15.49 -5.51
C GLU A 187 -13.52 -15.14 -4.05
N ILE A 188 -12.34 -15.56 -3.57
CA ILE A 188 -12.00 -15.49 -2.14
C ILE A 188 -10.93 -14.44 -1.86
N ASP A 189 -9.78 -14.52 -2.56
CA ASP A 189 -8.63 -13.71 -2.22
C ASP A 189 -8.72 -12.27 -2.76
N LEU A 190 -9.34 -12.05 -3.92
CA LEU A 190 -9.42 -10.75 -4.60
C LEU A 190 -10.85 -10.25 -4.86
N GLY A 191 -11.80 -11.17 -5.01
CA GLY A 191 -13.20 -10.84 -5.32
C GLY A 191 -13.83 -9.82 -4.39
N PRO A 192 -13.66 -9.91 -3.06
CA PRO A 192 -14.19 -8.94 -2.11
C PRO A 192 -13.73 -7.51 -2.37
N PHE A 193 -12.56 -7.31 -3.00
CA PHE A 193 -11.95 -6.00 -3.22
C PHE A 193 -12.38 -5.31 -4.52
N THR A 194 -13.02 -6.03 -5.45
CA THR A 194 -13.25 -5.54 -6.83
C THR A 194 -14.09 -4.28 -6.93
N SER A 195 -14.98 -4.01 -5.98
CA SER A 195 -15.86 -2.84 -5.98
C SER A 195 -15.28 -1.62 -5.25
N HIS A 196 -14.13 -1.77 -4.58
CA HIS A 196 -13.54 -0.73 -3.75
C HIS A 196 -12.54 0.11 -4.56
N PRO A 197 -12.80 1.41 -4.78
CA PRO A 197 -11.89 2.28 -5.51
C PRO A 197 -10.56 2.50 -4.77
N SER A 198 -10.55 2.38 -3.45
CA SER A 198 -9.35 2.47 -2.62
C SER A 198 -8.34 1.35 -2.90
N VAL A 199 -8.79 0.16 -3.32
CA VAL A 199 -7.89 -0.95 -3.64
C VAL A 199 -7.26 -0.72 -5.01
N VAL A 200 -5.98 -0.44 -5.04
CA VAL A 200 -5.22 -0.09 -6.25
C VAL A 200 -4.21 -1.14 -6.67
N ILE A 201 -3.73 -1.97 -5.73
CA ILE A 201 -2.73 -3.02 -5.95
C ILE A 201 -3.23 -4.34 -5.38
N TYR A 202 -3.11 -5.40 -6.17
CA TYR A 202 -3.30 -6.78 -5.75
C TYR A 202 -1.96 -7.48 -5.50
N ILE A 203 -1.90 -8.25 -4.40
CA ILE A 203 -0.78 -9.12 -4.04
C ILE A 203 -1.19 -10.57 -4.19
N LEU A 204 -0.45 -11.34 -4.98
CA LEU A 204 -0.78 -12.76 -5.24
C LEU A 204 -0.06 -13.71 -4.29
N SER A 205 1.11 -13.35 -3.80
CA SER A 205 1.89 -14.12 -2.83
C SER A 205 2.90 -13.22 -2.11
N ASN A 206 3.45 -13.71 -1.00
CA ASN A 206 4.45 -13.00 -0.21
C ASN A 206 5.66 -13.90 0.04
N GLU A 207 6.84 -13.46 -0.38
CA GLU A 207 8.14 -14.09 -0.12
C GLU A 207 8.20 -15.58 -0.50
N MET A 208 7.61 -15.94 -1.66
CA MET A 208 7.77 -17.30 -2.18
C MET A 208 9.18 -17.50 -2.73
N PRO A 209 9.68 -18.75 -2.76
CA PRO A 209 10.96 -19.05 -3.37
C PRO A 209 11.06 -18.46 -4.78
N TYR A 210 12.20 -17.84 -5.10
CA TYR A 210 12.43 -17.15 -6.38
C TYR A 210 13.67 -17.66 -7.13
N GLU A 211 14.47 -18.52 -6.48
CA GLU A 211 15.68 -19.11 -7.03
C GLU A 211 15.64 -20.63 -7.04
N GLY A 212 16.39 -21.23 -7.95
CA GLY A 212 16.50 -22.67 -8.14
C GLY A 212 15.19 -23.30 -8.64
N LYS A 213 15.17 -24.63 -8.71
CA LYS A 213 14.03 -25.39 -9.27
C LYS A 213 12.67 -25.05 -8.63
N VAL A 214 12.64 -24.83 -7.33
CA VAL A 214 11.41 -24.44 -6.62
C VAL A 214 10.99 -23.02 -7.00
N GLY A 215 11.95 -22.11 -7.11
CA GLY A 215 11.70 -20.75 -7.58
C GLY A 215 11.17 -20.70 -9.00
N ASP A 216 11.68 -21.55 -9.90
CA ASP A 216 11.19 -21.65 -11.27
C ASP A 216 9.72 -22.11 -11.31
N LEU A 217 9.36 -23.13 -10.52
CA LEU A 217 7.96 -23.59 -10.41
C LEU A 217 7.01 -22.48 -9.91
N TYR A 218 7.42 -21.71 -8.89
CA TYR A 218 6.60 -20.59 -8.42
C TYR A 218 6.53 -19.46 -9.43
N ARG A 219 7.61 -19.18 -10.13
CA ARG A 219 7.63 -18.15 -11.20
C ARG A 219 6.65 -18.50 -12.32
N ASP A 220 6.66 -19.75 -12.79
CA ASP A 220 5.78 -20.23 -13.86
C ASP A 220 4.32 -20.16 -13.41
N PHE A 221 4.00 -20.64 -12.21
CA PHE A 221 2.67 -20.60 -11.64
C PHE A 221 2.15 -19.15 -11.49
N LEU A 222 2.95 -18.27 -10.88
CA LEU A 222 2.55 -16.88 -10.64
C LEU A 222 2.46 -16.08 -11.93
N THR A 223 3.31 -16.36 -12.92
CA THR A 223 3.24 -15.73 -14.25
C THR A 223 1.92 -16.07 -14.94
N ARG A 224 1.57 -17.35 -14.97
CA ARG A 224 0.30 -17.81 -15.54
C ARG A 224 -0.88 -17.23 -14.77
N MET A 225 -0.81 -17.21 -13.44
CA MET A 225 -1.87 -16.65 -12.58
C MET A 225 -2.07 -15.15 -12.87
N TYR A 226 -0.99 -14.38 -12.97
CA TYR A 226 -1.03 -12.97 -13.34
C TYR A 226 -1.71 -12.74 -14.70
N GLN A 227 -1.36 -13.54 -15.70
CA GLN A 227 -1.95 -13.39 -17.04
C GLN A 227 -3.48 -13.58 -17.03
N GLU A 228 -3.97 -14.57 -16.30
CA GLU A 228 -5.42 -14.84 -16.22
C GLU A 228 -6.15 -13.83 -15.31
N LEU A 229 -5.54 -13.41 -14.20
CA LEU A 229 -6.14 -12.41 -13.32
C LEU A 229 -6.11 -11.01 -13.94
N LYS A 230 -5.11 -10.67 -14.74
CA LYS A 230 -5.05 -9.39 -15.46
C LYS A 230 -6.12 -9.27 -16.54
N LYS A 231 -6.52 -10.38 -17.17
CA LYS A 231 -7.70 -10.43 -18.08
C LYS A 231 -9.01 -10.25 -17.30
N TRP A 232 -9.08 -10.83 -16.09
CA TRP A 232 -10.26 -10.73 -15.25
C TRP A 232 -10.44 -9.33 -14.65
N ASP A 233 -9.39 -8.74 -14.10
CA ASP A 233 -9.40 -7.37 -13.59
C ASP A 233 -8.15 -6.61 -14.06
N SER A 234 -8.29 -5.81 -15.08
CA SER A 234 -7.23 -4.95 -15.62
C SER A 234 -7.13 -3.60 -14.91
N THR A 235 -8.04 -3.29 -13.99
CA THR A 235 -8.17 -1.97 -13.36
C THR A 235 -7.28 -1.78 -12.13
N ARG A 236 -6.56 -2.81 -11.73
CA ARG A 236 -5.57 -2.82 -10.64
C ARG A 236 -4.21 -3.26 -11.16
N LEU A 237 -3.18 -2.86 -10.44
CA LEU A 237 -1.83 -3.34 -10.67
C LEU A 237 -1.52 -4.54 -9.77
N TYR A 238 -0.59 -5.38 -10.21
CA TYR A 238 -0.29 -6.66 -9.55
C TYR A 238 1.15 -6.72 -9.08
N ILE A 239 1.32 -7.11 -7.82
CA ILE A 239 2.55 -7.65 -7.25
C ILE A 239 2.37 -9.16 -7.17
N CYS A 240 3.11 -9.92 -7.98
CA CYS A 240 2.91 -11.37 -8.04
C CYS A 240 3.60 -12.10 -6.89
N ASN A 241 4.75 -11.62 -6.46
CA ASN A 241 5.46 -12.13 -5.30
C ASN A 241 6.06 -10.96 -4.53
N ALA A 242 5.39 -10.53 -3.47
CA ALA A 242 5.88 -9.42 -2.66
C ALA A 242 7.26 -9.77 -2.08
N GLY A 243 8.18 -8.82 -2.17
CA GLY A 243 9.56 -8.95 -1.74
C GLY A 243 10.55 -9.46 -2.78
N TYR A 244 10.06 -10.14 -3.82
CA TYR A 244 10.91 -10.70 -4.88
C TYR A 244 10.28 -10.43 -6.24
N GLY A 245 10.77 -9.41 -6.92
CA GLY A 245 10.26 -9.02 -8.22
C GLY A 245 10.34 -10.17 -9.25
N LEU A 246 9.29 -10.35 -10.03
CA LEU A 246 9.20 -11.37 -11.09
C LEU A 246 9.43 -10.81 -12.50
N GLY A 247 10.01 -9.62 -12.62
CA GLY A 247 10.26 -8.98 -13.90
C GLY A 247 8.97 -8.78 -14.69
N LYS A 248 8.96 -9.12 -15.98
CA LYS A 248 7.81 -8.94 -16.88
C LYS A 248 6.54 -9.71 -16.49
N SER A 249 6.61 -10.57 -15.48
CA SER A 249 5.49 -11.37 -15.00
C SER A 249 4.68 -10.69 -13.90
N ALA A 250 4.81 -9.38 -13.75
CA ALA A 250 4.07 -8.54 -12.83
C ALA A 250 4.01 -7.12 -13.35
N ASP A 251 3.09 -6.29 -12.85
CA ASP A 251 3.09 -4.86 -13.14
C ASP A 251 4.15 -4.11 -12.32
N ILE A 252 4.40 -4.56 -11.10
CA ILE A 252 5.24 -3.89 -10.10
C ILE A 252 6.41 -4.79 -9.72
N TYR A 253 7.60 -4.20 -9.68
CA TYR A 253 8.80 -4.83 -9.15
C TYR A 253 8.91 -4.53 -7.65
N ASP A 254 8.53 -5.49 -6.82
CA ASP A 254 8.51 -5.29 -5.38
C ASP A 254 9.71 -5.94 -4.68
N VAL A 255 10.20 -5.26 -3.65
CA VAL A 255 11.41 -5.67 -2.92
C VAL A 255 11.18 -5.54 -1.42
N HIS A 256 11.48 -6.59 -0.66
CA HIS A 256 11.57 -6.52 0.79
C HIS A 256 13.03 -6.35 1.20
N ARG A 257 13.35 -5.28 1.91
CA ARG A 257 14.68 -5.00 2.42
C ARG A 257 14.63 -4.22 3.73
N TYR A 258 15.32 -4.77 4.71
CA TYR A 258 15.35 -4.24 6.07
C TYR A 258 16.77 -3.79 6.44
N TRP A 259 17.32 -2.87 5.66
CA TRP A 259 18.66 -2.35 5.88
C TRP A 259 18.79 -1.57 7.19
N GLY A 260 19.98 -1.60 7.76
CA GLY A 260 20.25 -0.99 9.04
C GLY A 260 19.76 -1.82 10.20
N TRP A 261 19.20 -2.98 9.92
CA TRP A 261 18.65 -3.87 10.92
C TRP A 261 19.03 -5.34 10.71
N TYR A 262 18.43 -6.06 9.76
CA TYR A 262 18.84 -7.43 9.42
C TYR A 262 20.12 -7.48 8.61
N TYR A 263 20.44 -6.41 7.89
CA TYR A 263 21.62 -6.29 7.09
C TYR A 263 22.57 -5.28 7.72
N ASN A 264 23.85 -5.63 7.80
CA ASN A 264 24.85 -4.97 8.63
C ASN A 264 25.10 -3.48 8.34
N SER A 265 24.61 -2.95 7.24
CA SER A 265 24.89 -1.57 6.92
C SER A 265 23.63 -0.83 6.46
N PHE A 266 23.25 0.16 7.21
CA PHE A 266 22.37 1.19 6.75
C PHE A 266 22.87 1.87 5.45
N LEU A 267 24.18 1.98 5.28
CA LEU A 267 24.82 2.56 4.09
C LEU A 267 24.69 1.68 2.83
N THR A 268 24.30 0.42 2.92
CA THR A 268 23.93 -0.38 1.74
C THR A 268 22.78 0.20 0.95
N TYR A 269 21.94 1.03 1.55
CA TYR A 269 21.00 1.85 0.80
C TYR A 269 21.68 2.74 -0.25
N LEU A 270 22.84 3.26 0.05
CA LEU A 270 23.59 4.10 -0.88
C LEU A 270 24.19 3.30 -2.04
N ASN A 271 24.42 2.01 -1.84
CA ASN A 271 24.91 1.12 -2.87
C ASN A 271 23.79 0.35 -3.57
N MET A 272 22.68 1.03 -3.83
CA MET A 272 21.52 0.46 -4.51
C MET A 272 21.77 0.09 -5.98
N ARG A 273 23.00 0.19 -6.45
CA ARG A 273 23.46 -0.35 -7.73
C ARG A 273 23.77 -1.84 -7.67
N ASP A 274 23.54 -2.49 -6.53
CA ASP A 274 23.64 -3.94 -6.44
C ASP A 274 22.70 -4.57 -7.47
N LYS A 275 23.30 -5.29 -8.41
CA LYS A 275 22.61 -5.93 -9.54
C LYS A 275 21.45 -6.83 -9.11
N ALA A 276 21.53 -7.43 -7.91
CA ALA A 276 20.49 -8.29 -7.38
C ALA A 276 19.19 -7.53 -7.05
N MET A 277 19.27 -6.23 -6.77
CA MET A 277 18.11 -5.39 -6.48
C MET A 277 17.55 -4.67 -7.71
N TRP A 278 18.36 -4.53 -8.75
CA TRP A 278 18.03 -3.73 -9.92
C TRP A 278 17.85 -4.58 -11.19
N GLN A 279 17.36 -5.80 -11.04
CA GLN A 279 16.95 -6.62 -12.18
C GLN A 279 15.66 -6.12 -12.85
N ASN A 280 15.34 -4.84 -12.69
CA ASN A 280 14.25 -4.21 -13.43
C ASN A 280 14.72 -3.92 -14.86
N PRO A 281 14.47 -4.83 -15.82
CA PRO A 281 15.01 -4.70 -17.16
C PRO A 281 14.35 -3.53 -17.88
N GLY A 282 15.14 -2.53 -18.20
CA GLY A 282 14.72 -1.41 -19.02
C GLY A 282 14.00 -0.28 -18.28
N LYS A 283 14.00 -0.27 -16.95
CA LYS A 283 13.38 0.80 -16.13
C LYS A 283 11.89 1.05 -16.48
N VAL A 284 11.15 -0.03 -16.73
CA VAL A 284 9.74 0.08 -17.17
C VAL A 284 8.73 -0.20 -16.07
N GLN A 285 9.14 -0.90 -15.01
CA GLN A 285 8.28 -1.23 -13.88
C GLN A 285 8.55 -0.31 -12.70
N PRO A 286 7.50 0.18 -12.01
CA PRO A 286 7.66 0.87 -10.75
C PRO A 286 8.26 -0.09 -9.71
N ILE A 287 9.24 0.40 -8.95
CA ILE A 287 9.87 -0.31 -7.85
C ILE A 287 9.19 0.13 -6.56
N THR A 288 8.69 -0.83 -5.80
CA THR A 288 8.14 -0.63 -4.47
C THR A 288 8.94 -1.39 -3.42
N PHE A 289 8.86 -0.89 -2.19
CA PHE A 289 9.34 -1.59 -1.01
C PHE A 289 8.16 -1.78 -0.08
N THR A 290 7.37 -2.86 -0.30
CA THR A 290 6.18 -3.12 0.49
C THR A 290 6.50 -3.64 1.90
N GLU A 291 7.76 -4.01 2.15
CA GLU A 291 8.30 -4.21 3.48
C GLU A 291 9.72 -3.66 3.55
N CYS A 292 9.92 -2.66 4.38
CA CYS A 292 11.23 -2.08 4.67
C CYS A 292 11.22 -1.48 6.08
N VAL A 293 12.38 -1.00 6.57
CA VAL A 293 12.56 -0.41 7.90
C VAL A 293 12.37 -1.43 9.04
N GLY A 294 11.24 -2.09 9.13
CA GLY A 294 10.94 -3.14 10.10
C GLY A 294 10.19 -2.69 11.36
N ASN A 295 9.52 -3.66 11.99
CA ASN A 295 8.74 -3.49 13.21
C ASN A 295 9.56 -3.86 14.46
N TYR A 296 10.75 -3.35 14.58
CA TYR A 296 11.76 -3.80 15.53
C TYR A 296 11.53 -3.36 16.96
N THR A 297 10.68 -2.37 17.14
CA THR A 297 10.15 -2.10 18.45
C THR A 297 8.84 -2.84 18.60
N GLY A 298 8.74 -3.70 19.60
CA GLY A 298 7.47 -4.26 20.04
C GLY A 298 6.49 -3.17 20.47
N ILE A 299 5.30 -3.60 20.85
CA ILE A 299 4.26 -2.70 21.36
C ILE A 299 4.67 -1.98 22.64
N ASP A 300 5.62 -2.53 23.41
CA ASP A 300 6.20 -1.93 24.61
C ASP A 300 7.37 -0.97 24.32
N GLY A 301 7.74 -0.79 23.03
CA GLY A 301 8.88 0.01 22.63
C GLY A 301 10.22 -0.71 22.69
N ARG A 302 10.29 -1.90 23.29
CA ARG A 302 11.51 -2.71 23.33
C ARG A 302 11.73 -3.42 22.00
N PHE A 303 12.94 -3.90 21.78
CA PHE A 303 13.19 -4.75 20.62
C PHE A 303 12.30 -5.99 20.66
N ASN A 304 11.48 -6.13 19.64
CA ASN A 304 10.72 -7.34 19.45
C ASN A 304 11.66 -8.41 18.86
N LEU A 305 12.14 -9.29 19.73
CA LEU A 305 12.80 -10.53 19.33
C LEU A 305 11.74 -11.44 18.68
N CYS A 306 11.43 -11.19 17.44
CA CYS A 306 10.67 -12.19 16.67
C CYS A 306 11.42 -13.52 16.76
N SER A 307 10.69 -14.59 17.02
CA SER A 307 11.24 -15.94 17.26
C SER A 307 12.11 -16.47 16.11
N ARG A 308 12.06 -15.83 14.95
CA ARG A 308 12.91 -16.12 13.78
C ARG A 308 14.27 -15.42 13.81
N THR A 309 14.41 -14.36 14.59
CA THR A 309 15.65 -13.57 14.72
C THR A 309 16.33 -13.79 16.07
N LYS A 310 16.24 -14.99 16.61
CA LYS A 310 17.10 -15.43 17.71
C LYS A 310 18.60 -15.41 17.37
N GLN A 311 18.98 -14.55 16.42
CA GLN A 311 20.38 -14.26 16.17
C GLN A 311 20.87 -13.28 17.23
N PRO A 312 21.73 -13.73 18.15
CA PRO A 312 22.14 -12.96 19.33
C PRO A 312 23.05 -11.78 19.01
N GLY A 313 23.16 -11.33 17.80
CA GLY A 313 24.18 -10.38 17.41
C GLY A 313 23.69 -9.00 17.02
N SER A 314 22.65 -8.90 16.18
CA SER A 314 22.36 -7.66 15.50
C SER A 314 21.68 -6.61 16.38
N GLN A 315 20.96 -7.02 17.41
CA GLN A 315 20.17 -6.09 18.24
C GLN A 315 20.99 -5.49 19.37
N LYS A 316 21.92 -6.26 19.93
CA LYS A 316 22.85 -5.76 20.95
C LYS A 316 23.83 -4.70 20.40
N CYS A 317 24.02 -4.65 19.09
CA CYS A 317 24.90 -3.66 18.45
C CYS A 317 24.44 -2.23 18.59
N TRP A 318 23.11 -2.00 18.70
CA TRP A 318 22.53 -0.66 18.64
C TRP A 318 22.19 -0.08 20.00
N THR A 319 21.76 -0.93 20.94
CA THR A 319 21.40 -0.50 22.30
C THR A 319 22.40 -0.90 23.36
N GLY A 320 23.38 -1.75 23.01
CA GLY A 320 24.38 -2.23 23.98
C GLY A 320 23.74 -2.96 25.17
N HIS A 321 24.24 -2.68 26.36
CA HIS A 321 23.76 -3.24 27.63
C HIS A 321 22.97 -2.20 28.45
N LEU A 322 22.17 -1.36 27.78
CA LEU A 322 21.35 -0.37 28.48
C LEU A 322 20.30 -1.05 29.39
N PRO A 323 19.89 -0.42 30.46
CA PRO A 323 18.73 -0.82 31.23
C PRO A 323 17.47 -0.90 30.38
N ASP A 324 16.51 -1.72 30.77
CA ASP A 324 15.32 -2.03 29.99
C ASP A 324 14.53 -0.80 29.49
N ALA A 325 14.37 0.22 30.33
CA ALA A 325 13.67 1.43 29.97
C ALA A 325 14.46 2.25 28.93
N GLU A 326 15.77 2.38 29.12
CA GLU A 326 16.66 3.07 28.18
C GLU A 326 16.79 2.32 26.86
N GLN A 327 16.73 0.99 26.88
CA GLN A 327 16.68 0.18 25.67
C GLN A 327 15.43 0.45 24.85
N ALA A 328 14.27 0.59 25.48
CA ALA A 328 13.03 0.90 24.81
C ALA A 328 13.10 2.28 24.12
N GLU A 329 13.60 3.28 24.81
CA GLU A 329 13.77 4.63 24.28
C GLU A 329 14.77 4.64 23.10
N ALA A 330 15.94 4.05 23.28
CA ALA A 330 16.97 3.96 22.24
C ALA A 330 16.48 3.17 21.02
N ALA A 331 15.72 2.09 21.22
CA ALA A 331 15.14 1.30 20.14
C ALA A 331 14.10 2.10 19.32
N MET A 332 13.25 2.85 20.00
CA MET A 332 12.25 3.72 19.34
C MET A 332 12.92 4.88 18.61
N ALA A 333 13.93 5.49 19.19
CA ALA A 333 14.72 6.55 18.53
C ALA A 333 15.41 6.01 17.28
N TYR A 334 16.00 4.82 17.37
CA TYR A 334 16.63 4.17 16.21
C TYR A 334 15.62 3.79 15.12
N GLN A 335 14.44 3.30 15.49
CA GLN A 335 13.37 3.05 14.53
C GLN A 335 13.00 4.32 13.75
N ALA A 336 12.84 5.44 14.43
CA ALA A 336 12.57 6.73 13.80
C ALA A 336 13.73 7.18 12.90
N PHE A 337 14.98 7.00 13.35
CA PHE A 337 16.17 7.30 12.56
C PHE A 337 16.23 6.47 11.26
N VAL A 338 15.99 5.17 11.31
CA VAL A 338 15.98 4.31 10.12
C VAL A 338 14.84 4.69 9.19
N LEU A 339 13.64 4.95 9.72
CA LEU A 339 12.51 5.42 8.91
C LEU A 339 12.87 6.69 8.14
N LYS A 340 13.38 7.71 8.85
CA LYS A 340 13.81 8.97 8.22
C LYS A 340 14.75 8.72 7.06
N ASN A 341 15.86 8.08 7.37
CA ASN A 341 16.95 7.97 6.41
C ASN A 341 16.58 7.07 5.22
N ALA A 342 15.83 5.98 5.44
CA ALA A 342 15.39 5.12 4.36
C ALA A 342 14.39 5.82 3.43
N THR A 343 13.31 6.35 3.99
CA THR A 343 12.22 6.91 3.18
C THR A 343 12.63 8.19 2.46
N GLU A 344 13.39 9.06 3.11
CA GLU A 344 13.91 10.28 2.49
C GLU A 344 14.95 9.99 1.41
N LEU A 345 15.84 9.00 1.63
CA LEU A 345 16.81 8.58 0.63
C LEU A 345 16.13 8.08 -0.65
N PHE A 346 15.12 7.19 -0.54
CA PHE A 346 14.39 6.71 -1.71
C PHE A 346 13.72 7.83 -2.47
N ARG A 347 13.14 8.78 -1.78
CA ARG A 347 12.52 9.95 -2.40
C ARG A 347 13.55 10.85 -3.10
N ARG A 348 14.74 11.03 -2.54
CA ARG A 348 15.84 11.75 -3.20
C ARG A 348 16.37 11.01 -4.42
N LEU A 349 16.58 9.70 -4.30
CA LEU A 349 17.11 8.87 -5.39
C LEU A 349 16.15 8.75 -6.58
N ARG A 350 14.87 9.04 -6.40
CA ARG A 350 13.88 9.02 -7.47
C ARG A 350 14.29 9.91 -8.65
N SER A 351 14.96 11.03 -8.39
CA SER A 351 15.49 11.90 -9.45
C SER A 351 16.59 11.24 -10.30
N GLN A 352 17.27 10.23 -9.75
CA GLN A 352 18.31 9.44 -10.43
C GLN A 352 17.77 8.11 -10.99
N ASN A 353 16.68 7.62 -10.41
CA ASN A 353 15.98 6.42 -10.81
C ASN A 353 14.47 6.64 -10.64
N ASP A 354 13.83 7.09 -11.70
CA ASP A 354 12.41 7.40 -11.77
C ASP A 354 11.49 6.20 -11.52
N CYS A 355 12.03 4.98 -11.57
CA CYS A 355 11.27 3.78 -11.22
C CYS A 355 11.04 3.59 -9.71
N LEU A 356 11.72 4.34 -8.83
CA LEU A 356 11.41 4.32 -7.39
C LEU A 356 10.05 4.97 -7.15
N ALA A 357 9.04 4.17 -6.86
CA ALA A 357 7.65 4.59 -6.91
C ALA A 357 6.90 4.50 -5.58
N GLY A 358 7.48 3.83 -4.57
CA GLY A 358 6.83 3.75 -3.26
C GLY A 358 7.62 3.04 -2.17
N THR A 359 7.38 3.47 -0.94
CA THR A 359 7.91 2.85 0.28
C THR A 359 6.79 2.60 1.26
N MET A 360 6.74 1.40 1.82
CA MET A 360 5.72 0.96 2.77
C MET A 360 6.45 0.29 3.95
N PRO A 361 6.98 1.09 4.89
CA PRO A 361 7.65 0.53 6.07
C PRO A 361 6.78 -0.45 6.84
N PHE A 362 7.37 -1.55 7.25
CA PHE A 362 6.73 -2.54 8.09
C PHE A 362 7.01 -2.21 9.55
N THR A 363 6.30 -1.22 10.08
CA THR A 363 6.62 -0.51 11.33
C THR A 363 5.41 -0.46 12.25
N ILE A 364 5.57 -0.91 13.49
CA ILE A 364 4.56 -0.72 14.56
C ILE A 364 4.61 0.73 15.04
N VAL A 365 3.53 1.47 14.81
CA VAL A 365 3.43 2.91 15.08
C VAL A 365 3.01 3.21 16.52
N PHE A 366 2.22 2.33 17.11
CA PHE A 366 1.65 2.53 18.44
C PHE A 366 2.32 1.68 19.53
N HIS A 367 2.21 2.16 20.74
CA HIS A 367 2.49 1.35 21.93
C HIS A 367 1.41 0.29 22.14
N HIS A 368 1.66 -0.52 23.12
CA HIS A 368 0.75 -1.50 23.67
C HIS A 368 -0.64 -0.91 24.00
N TRP A 369 -1.65 -1.67 23.73
CA TRP A 369 -3.06 -1.28 23.86
C TRP A 369 -3.88 -2.22 24.77
N ASP A 370 -3.23 -2.93 25.70
CA ASP A 370 -3.96 -3.69 26.71
C ASP A 370 -4.88 -2.74 27.49
N GLY A 371 -6.17 -3.09 27.50
CA GLY A 371 -7.19 -2.26 28.12
C GLY A 371 -7.67 -1.06 27.29
N VAL A 372 -7.15 -0.85 26.08
CA VAL A 372 -7.65 0.17 25.16
C VAL A 372 -9.04 -0.22 24.67
N SER A 373 -9.98 0.70 24.75
CA SER A 373 -11.36 0.53 24.33
C SER A 373 -11.73 1.39 23.11
N SER A 374 -10.89 2.37 22.77
CA SER A 374 -11.10 3.27 21.65
C SER A 374 -9.76 3.73 21.06
N PHE A 375 -9.81 4.28 19.83
CA PHE A 375 -8.61 4.84 19.19
C PHE A 375 -8.00 6.00 19.97
N ALA A 376 -8.80 6.79 20.67
CA ALA A 376 -8.35 7.94 21.46
C ALA A 376 -7.36 7.57 22.58
N GLU A 377 -7.38 6.32 23.02
CA GLU A 377 -6.48 5.81 24.06
C GLU A 377 -5.16 5.27 23.50
N MET A 378 -5.04 5.16 22.17
CA MET A 378 -3.83 4.69 21.51
C MET A 378 -2.67 5.70 21.70
N LYS A 379 -1.50 5.19 22.06
CA LYS A 379 -0.30 6.02 22.30
C LYS A 379 0.70 5.83 21.19
N PRO A 380 0.92 6.83 20.30
CA PRO A 380 1.89 6.73 19.22
C PRO A 380 3.33 6.74 19.76
N LYS A 381 4.21 6.00 19.08
CA LYS A 381 5.65 6.02 19.29
C LYS A 381 6.30 7.20 18.56
N PRO A 382 7.57 7.55 18.88
CA PRO A 382 8.31 8.62 18.18
C PRO A 382 8.36 8.47 16.67
N VAL A 383 8.31 7.23 16.16
CA VAL A 383 8.27 6.95 14.70
C VAL A 383 7.07 7.59 14.00
N ALA A 384 5.94 7.77 14.69
CA ALA A 384 4.77 8.46 14.14
C ALA A 384 5.11 9.91 13.75
N ARG A 385 5.80 10.62 14.64
CA ARG A 385 6.28 11.98 14.34
C ARG A 385 7.25 11.99 13.15
N GLN A 386 8.10 10.96 13.05
CA GLN A 386 9.02 10.86 11.93
C GLN A 386 8.31 10.59 10.60
N TYR A 387 7.26 9.79 10.58
CA TYR A 387 6.39 9.67 9.39
C TYR A 387 5.87 11.04 8.95
N GLN A 388 5.28 11.79 9.88
CA GLN A 388 4.74 13.12 9.61
C GLN A 388 5.78 14.07 8.99
N LEU A 389 7.03 13.97 9.38
CA LEU A 389 8.12 14.78 8.84
C LEU A 389 8.60 14.28 7.48
N SER A 390 8.89 12.97 7.37
CA SER A 390 9.52 12.39 6.18
C SER A 390 8.54 12.11 5.03
N TYR A 391 7.24 12.07 5.33
CA TYR A 391 6.19 11.80 4.34
C TYR A 391 5.42 13.04 3.88
N GLN A 392 5.86 14.24 4.27
CA GLN A 392 5.27 15.46 3.72
C GLN A 392 5.21 15.38 2.19
N PRO A 393 4.08 15.71 1.56
CA PRO A 393 3.96 15.71 0.11
C PRO A 393 5.05 16.55 -0.57
N ILE A 394 5.31 17.73 -0.04
CA ILE A 394 6.46 18.54 -0.41
C ILE A 394 7.50 18.43 0.72
N LEU A 395 8.57 17.71 0.45
CA LEU A 395 9.60 17.44 1.44
C LEU A 395 10.85 18.25 1.15
N LEU A 396 11.36 18.91 2.18
CA LEU A 396 12.72 19.43 2.22
C LEU A 396 13.60 18.43 3.00
N SER A 397 14.45 17.70 2.29
CA SER A 397 15.33 16.69 2.87
C SER A 397 16.78 17.14 2.85
N TRP A 398 17.42 17.11 4.01
CA TRP A 398 18.85 17.37 4.15
C TRP A 398 19.66 16.12 3.94
N GLU A 399 20.59 16.17 3.02
CA GLU A 399 21.62 15.15 2.86
C GLU A 399 22.87 15.56 3.62
N ASN A 400 23.01 15.01 4.81
CA ASN A 400 24.19 15.17 5.66
C ASN A 400 24.51 13.80 6.30
N TRP A 401 25.61 13.22 5.88
CA TRP A 401 26.10 11.93 6.39
C TRP A 401 27.11 12.06 7.51
N GLN A 402 27.48 13.30 7.86
CA GLN A 402 28.43 13.59 8.92
C GLN A 402 27.68 13.87 10.22
N SER A 403 27.83 13.00 11.21
CA SER A 403 27.31 13.24 12.58
C SER A 403 28.18 14.22 13.36
N GLN A 404 29.42 14.41 12.93
CA GLN A 404 30.41 15.25 13.59
C GLN A 404 31.11 16.13 12.58
N VAL A 405 31.36 17.38 12.95
CA VAL A 405 32.08 18.34 12.13
C VAL A 405 33.22 18.97 12.93
N TYR A 406 34.32 19.29 12.28
CA TYR A 406 35.45 19.95 12.91
C TYR A 406 35.26 21.45 12.91
N ALA A 407 35.50 22.10 14.06
CA ALA A 407 35.48 23.55 14.15
C ALA A 407 36.49 24.20 13.14
N GLY A 408 36.08 25.26 12.52
CA GLY A 408 36.92 25.97 11.51
C GLY A 408 37.00 25.26 10.16
N LYS A 409 36.29 24.14 9.94
CA LYS A 409 36.22 23.48 8.64
C LYS A 409 34.91 23.78 7.93
N LYS A 410 34.96 23.81 6.60
CA LYS A 410 33.77 23.99 5.76
C LYS A 410 32.86 22.76 5.90
N LEU A 411 31.61 22.99 6.25
CA LEU A 411 30.54 22.00 6.15
C LEU A 411 29.79 22.21 4.84
N SER A 412 29.64 21.14 4.07
CA SER A 412 28.77 21.12 2.88
C SER A 412 27.58 20.21 3.13
N VAL A 413 26.40 20.76 2.97
CA VAL A 413 25.12 20.05 3.12
C VAL A 413 24.32 20.24 1.83
N VAL A 414 23.64 19.19 1.38
CA VAL A 414 22.75 19.27 0.21
C VAL A 414 21.31 19.28 0.68
N ALA A 415 20.55 20.27 0.26
CA ALA A 415 19.12 20.34 0.46
C ALA A 415 18.38 19.83 -0.79
N HIS A 416 17.60 18.80 -0.63
CA HIS A 416 16.77 18.26 -1.70
C HIS A 416 15.32 18.68 -1.48
N VAL A 417 14.70 19.25 -2.51
CA VAL A 417 13.27 19.52 -2.53
C VAL A 417 12.61 18.39 -3.35
N VAL A 418 11.76 17.61 -2.69
CA VAL A 418 11.00 16.53 -3.32
C VAL A 418 9.54 16.95 -3.39
N ASN A 419 8.96 16.92 -4.58
CA ASN A 419 7.55 17.20 -4.79
C ASN A 419 6.79 15.93 -5.12
N ASP A 420 6.03 15.42 -4.17
CA ASP A 420 5.08 14.31 -4.28
C ASP A 420 3.68 14.78 -3.92
N ASP A 421 3.32 15.99 -4.38
CA ASP A 421 2.01 16.57 -4.13
C ASP A 421 0.87 15.63 -4.58
N ASP A 422 -0.05 15.33 -3.68
CA ASP A 422 -1.14 14.38 -3.93
C ASP A 422 -2.17 14.91 -4.95
N TYR A 423 -2.13 16.19 -5.27
CA TYR A 423 -2.92 16.80 -6.36
C TYR A 423 -2.18 16.79 -7.70
N GLY A 424 -0.91 16.37 -7.71
CA GLY A 424 -0.05 16.36 -8.88
C GLY A 424 0.35 17.77 -9.38
N ASN A 425 0.42 18.75 -8.46
CA ASN A 425 0.81 20.12 -8.80
C ASN A 425 2.34 20.25 -8.85
N GLY A 426 2.83 21.00 -9.82
CA GLY A 426 4.23 21.41 -9.86
C GLY A 426 4.55 22.51 -8.83
N LEU A 427 5.80 22.60 -8.42
CA LEU A 427 6.30 23.72 -7.63
C LEU A 427 6.68 24.88 -8.55
N SER A 428 6.12 26.04 -8.30
CA SER A 428 6.49 27.28 -8.97
C SER A 428 6.89 28.33 -7.95
N ASN A 429 7.89 29.15 -8.28
CA ASN A 429 8.35 30.26 -7.44
C ASN A 429 8.76 29.86 -6.01
N ALA A 430 9.25 28.65 -5.83
CA ALA A 430 9.73 28.16 -4.54
C ALA A 430 10.99 28.92 -4.10
N ARG A 431 11.06 29.27 -2.82
CA ARG A 431 12.24 29.90 -2.21
C ARG A 431 12.70 29.05 -1.04
N LEU A 432 14.00 28.76 -0.96
CA LEU A 432 14.62 28.09 0.18
C LEU A 432 15.13 29.17 1.15
N HIS A 433 14.64 29.11 2.39
CA HIS A 433 15.18 29.89 3.49
C HIS A 433 15.90 28.96 4.44
N TRP A 434 17.09 29.31 4.87
CA TRP A 434 17.86 28.53 5.81
C TRP A 434 18.54 29.48 6.85
N TRP A 435 18.79 28.95 8.01
CA TRP A 435 19.52 29.66 9.07
C TRP A 435 20.19 28.65 9.98
N ILE A 436 21.18 29.08 10.72
CA ILE A 436 21.80 28.35 11.81
C ILE A 436 21.30 28.94 13.11
N GLU A 437 20.89 28.11 14.03
CA GLU A 437 20.39 28.48 15.33
C GLU A 437 21.24 27.82 16.42
N HIS A 438 21.56 28.55 17.45
CA HIS A 438 22.24 28.09 18.65
C HIS A 438 21.49 28.63 19.86
N GLU A 439 21.09 27.75 20.80
CA GLU A 439 20.33 28.11 22.01
C GLU A 439 19.10 29.01 21.72
N GLY A 440 18.34 28.69 20.65
CA GLY A 440 17.15 29.44 20.27
C GLY A 440 17.43 30.80 19.58
N LYS A 441 18.70 31.15 19.28
CA LYS A 441 19.08 32.37 18.59
C LYS A 441 19.65 32.04 17.21
N LYS A 442 19.17 32.75 16.20
CA LYS A 442 19.77 32.69 14.86
C LYS A 442 21.17 33.26 14.93
N VAL A 443 22.17 32.52 14.45
CA VAL A 443 23.58 32.93 14.39
C VAL A 443 24.03 33.21 12.96
N ILE A 444 23.33 32.71 11.97
CA ILE A 444 23.46 33.01 10.54
C ILE A 444 22.07 33.09 9.94
#